data_401a0081135ffd92ed02041fc42861d0
#
_entry.id   401a0081135ffd92ed02041fc42861d0
#
_cell.length_a   1.000
_cell.length_b   1.000
_cell.length_c   1.000
_cell.angle_alpha   90.00
_cell.angle_beta   90.00
_cell.angle_gamma   90.00
#
_symmetry.space_group_name_H-M   'P 1'
#
loop_
_entity.id
_entity.type
_entity.pdbx_description
1 polymer ?
#
loop_
_entity_poly.entity_id
_entity_poly.type
_entity_poly.pdbx_seq_one_letter_code
_entity_poly.pdbx_strand_id
1 'polypeptide(L)'
;MIYELRIYRVMNGRMADLLTRFEHHTVPIMVRHGFLQVGFWTTIVGRSEQHLTYLLAWESLAQRQEQWAAFESDAEWLAIRKSTEENGPLILEIESSLLRPTNFSAAK
;
A
#
# COMPACT_ATOMS: atom_id res chain seq x y z
N MET A 1 10.17 -1.24 15.93
CA MET A 1 9.32 -1.23 14.72
C MET A 1 10.13 -1.39 13.45
N ILE A 2 9.53 -1.96 12.45
CA ILE A 2 10.06 -2.03 11.08
C ILE A 2 9.07 -1.25 10.23
N TYR A 3 9.56 -0.46 9.30
CA TYR A 3 8.69 0.30 8.41
C TYR A 3 8.77 -0.25 6.99
N GLU A 4 7.65 -0.31 6.32
CA GLU A 4 7.60 -0.73 4.93
C GLU A 4 7.19 0.45 4.06
N LEU A 5 8.11 0.88 3.22
CA LEU A 5 7.87 1.92 2.23
C LEU A 5 7.44 1.27 0.93
N ARG A 6 6.26 1.61 0.45
CA ARG A 6 5.74 1.08 -0.81
C ARG A 6 5.50 2.23 -1.78
N ILE A 7 6.00 2.06 -2.99
CA ILE A 7 5.81 3.03 -4.06
C ILE A 7 5.16 2.29 -5.22
N TYR A 8 3.94 2.70 -5.56
CA TYR A 8 3.19 2.16 -6.67
C TYR A 8 3.36 3.06 -7.88
N ARG A 9 3.83 2.48 -8.97
CA ARG A 9 3.81 3.16 -10.26
C ARG A 9 2.47 2.85 -10.91
N VAL A 10 1.66 3.88 -11.06
CA VAL A 10 0.27 3.77 -11.50
C VAL A 10 0.20 3.87 -13.02
N MET A 11 -0.68 3.09 -13.64
CA MET A 11 -0.93 3.18 -15.06
C MET A 11 -1.45 4.58 -15.43
N ASN A 12 -1.03 5.07 -16.58
CA ASN A 12 -1.45 6.41 -17.05
C ASN A 12 -2.98 6.51 -17.07
N GLY A 13 -3.49 7.61 -16.47
CA GLY A 13 -4.91 7.88 -16.42
C GLY A 13 -5.68 7.10 -15.39
N ARG A 14 -5.01 6.28 -14.56
CA ARG A 14 -5.70 5.42 -13.59
C ARG A 14 -5.49 5.82 -12.12
N MET A 15 -4.84 6.96 -11.85
CA MET A 15 -4.59 7.39 -10.47
C MET A 15 -5.89 7.59 -9.70
N ALA A 16 -6.89 8.27 -10.30
CA ALA A 16 -8.18 8.50 -9.64
C ALA A 16 -8.87 7.19 -9.26
N ASP A 17 -8.83 6.20 -10.16
CA ASP A 17 -9.41 4.89 -9.92
C ASP A 17 -8.69 4.15 -8.79
N LEU A 18 -7.35 4.23 -8.76
CA LEU A 18 -6.57 3.60 -7.71
C LEU A 18 -6.82 4.26 -6.35
N LEU A 19 -6.87 5.59 -6.29
CA LEU A 19 -7.15 6.30 -5.05
C LEU A 19 -8.54 5.96 -4.53
N THR A 20 -9.54 5.85 -5.41
CA THR A 20 -10.89 5.43 -5.04
C THR A 20 -10.89 4.02 -4.45
N ARG A 21 -10.15 3.10 -5.06
CA ARG A 21 -10.05 1.73 -4.54
C ARG A 21 -9.39 1.71 -3.16
N PHE A 22 -8.30 2.47 -2.97
CA PHE A 22 -7.64 2.57 -1.66
C PHE A 22 -8.59 3.13 -0.60
N GLU A 23 -9.22 4.25 -0.89
CA GLU A 23 -10.07 4.94 0.08
C GLU A 23 -11.25 4.08 0.51
N HIS A 24 -11.95 3.47 -0.42
CA HIS A 24 -13.20 2.77 -0.13
C HIS A 24 -13.06 1.28 0.15
N HIS A 25 -11.94 0.65 -0.25
CA HIS A 25 -11.79 -0.81 -0.13
C HIS A 25 -10.46 -1.25 0.48
N THR A 26 -9.34 -0.87 -0.13
CA THR A 26 -8.03 -1.40 0.29
C THR A 26 -7.70 -1.00 1.73
N VAL A 27 -7.84 0.28 2.07
CA VAL A 27 -7.53 0.77 3.41
C VAL A 27 -8.45 0.16 4.46
N PRO A 28 -9.78 0.13 4.30
CA PRO A 28 -10.64 -0.56 5.27
C PRO A 28 -10.30 -2.04 5.45
N ILE A 29 -9.96 -2.75 4.39
CA ILE A 29 -9.58 -4.17 4.47
C ILE A 29 -8.24 -4.32 5.19
N MET A 30 -7.25 -3.45 4.91
CA MET A 30 -5.98 -3.42 5.63
C MET A 30 -6.19 -3.21 7.15
N VAL A 31 -7.06 -2.27 7.51
CA VAL A 31 -7.38 -2.00 8.93
C VAL A 31 -7.97 -3.25 9.58
N ARG A 32 -8.88 -3.92 8.90
CA ARG A 32 -9.49 -5.16 9.41
C ARG A 32 -8.46 -6.26 9.64
N HIS A 33 -7.40 -6.30 8.84
CA HIS A 33 -6.29 -7.25 9.02
C HIS A 33 -5.20 -6.76 9.96
N GLY A 34 -5.41 -5.65 10.65
CA GLY A 34 -4.47 -5.16 11.66
C GLY A 34 -3.24 -4.44 11.10
N PHE A 35 -3.28 -3.98 9.85
CA PHE A 35 -2.20 -3.18 9.29
C PHE A 35 -2.13 -1.84 10.00
N LEU A 36 -0.93 -1.46 10.43
CA LEU A 36 -0.69 -0.14 11.01
C LEU A 36 -0.17 0.79 9.92
N GLN A 37 -1.02 1.73 9.52
CA GLN A 37 -0.71 2.67 8.44
C GLN A 37 -0.08 3.93 9.04
N VAL A 38 1.05 4.37 8.47
CA VAL A 38 1.68 5.63 8.87
C VAL A 38 1.13 6.77 8.00
N GLY A 39 1.00 6.55 6.70
CA GLY A 39 0.43 7.56 5.83
C GLY A 39 0.49 7.15 4.35
N PHE A 40 -0.26 7.90 3.54
CA PHE A 40 -0.34 7.73 2.09
C PHE A 40 -0.14 9.09 1.44
N TRP A 41 0.63 9.14 0.35
CA TRP A 41 0.97 10.37 -0.33
C TRP A 41 0.93 10.20 -1.84
N THR A 42 0.46 11.24 -2.53
CA THR A 42 0.69 11.42 -3.96
C THR A 42 1.81 12.45 -4.13
N THR A 43 2.42 12.49 -5.29
CA THR A 43 3.54 13.39 -5.55
C THR A 43 3.04 14.76 -6.00
N ILE A 44 3.44 15.82 -5.30
CA ILE A 44 3.23 17.22 -5.73
C ILE A 44 4.39 17.64 -6.62
N VAL A 45 5.61 17.47 -6.10
CA VAL A 45 6.85 17.74 -6.84
C VAL A 45 7.77 16.57 -6.59
N GLY A 46 8.25 15.95 -7.65
CA GLY A 46 9.13 14.80 -7.53
C GLY A 46 9.29 14.06 -8.85
N ARG A 47 9.76 12.82 -8.75
CA ARG A 47 10.13 12.01 -9.88
C ARG A 47 8.96 11.75 -10.85
N SER A 48 7.77 11.50 -10.31
CA SER A 48 6.62 11.20 -11.14
C SER A 48 5.31 11.48 -10.40
N GLU A 49 4.36 12.11 -11.11
CA GLU A 49 2.99 12.30 -10.63
C GLU A 49 2.20 10.99 -10.65
N GLN A 50 2.72 9.95 -11.31
CA GLN A 50 2.09 8.63 -11.40
C GLN A 50 2.47 7.72 -10.25
N HIS A 51 3.04 8.26 -9.16
CA HIS A 51 3.40 7.48 -7.98
C HIS A 51 2.42 7.68 -6.83
N LEU A 52 2.00 6.56 -6.24
CA LEU A 52 1.34 6.55 -4.93
C LEU A 52 2.33 5.96 -3.95
N THR A 53 2.65 6.70 -2.91
CA THR A 53 3.65 6.32 -1.90
C THR A 53 2.96 6.14 -0.56
N TYR A 54 3.24 5.03 0.13
CA TYR A 54 2.72 4.88 1.48
C TYR A 54 3.68 4.11 2.37
N LEU A 55 3.46 4.24 3.68
CA LEU A 55 4.31 3.70 4.70
C LEU A 55 3.47 2.91 5.70
N LEU A 56 3.87 1.67 5.95
CA LEU A 56 3.28 0.79 6.96
C LEU A 56 4.30 0.56 8.07
N ALA A 57 3.81 0.26 9.28
CA ALA A 57 4.66 -0.10 10.41
C ALA A 57 4.35 -1.53 10.85
N TRP A 58 5.38 -2.30 11.18
CA TRP A 58 5.28 -3.68 11.62
C TRP A 58 6.09 -3.87 12.90
N GLU A 59 5.61 -4.72 13.79
CA GLU A 59 6.37 -5.10 14.98
C GLU A 59 7.52 -6.05 14.65
N SER A 60 7.33 -6.90 13.62
CA SER A 60 8.33 -7.88 13.19
C SER A 60 8.12 -8.28 11.74
N LEU A 61 9.14 -8.90 11.13
CA LEU A 61 9.03 -9.47 9.79
C LEU A 61 8.00 -10.60 9.76
N ALA A 62 7.91 -11.38 10.83
CA ALA A 62 6.93 -12.47 10.93
C ALA A 62 5.50 -11.92 10.90
N GLN A 63 5.23 -10.87 11.65
CA GLN A 63 3.92 -10.21 11.64
C GLN A 63 3.57 -9.69 10.23
N ARG A 64 4.53 -9.04 9.59
CA ARG A 64 4.34 -8.52 8.22
C ARG A 64 3.95 -9.65 7.26
N GLN A 65 4.67 -10.75 7.28
CA GLN A 65 4.41 -11.87 6.38
C GLN A 65 3.03 -12.47 6.62
N GLU A 66 2.67 -12.67 7.89
CA GLU A 66 1.38 -13.23 8.27
C GLU A 66 0.21 -12.33 7.85
N GLN A 67 0.32 -11.03 8.13
CA GLN A 67 -0.76 -10.08 7.80
C GLN A 67 -0.91 -9.87 6.30
N TRP A 68 0.20 -9.77 5.56
CA TRP A 68 0.12 -9.68 4.10
C TRP A 68 -0.50 -10.94 3.48
N ALA A 69 -0.13 -12.13 3.97
CA ALA A 69 -0.69 -13.37 3.46
C ALA A 69 -2.21 -13.43 3.70
N ALA A 70 -2.67 -13.00 4.87
CA ALA A 70 -4.09 -12.95 5.19
C ALA A 70 -4.84 -11.95 4.30
N PHE A 71 -4.26 -10.76 4.07
CA PHE A 71 -4.83 -9.75 3.18
C PHE A 71 -4.94 -10.27 1.74
N GLU A 72 -3.86 -10.85 1.22
CA GLU A 72 -3.81 -11.30 -0.18
C GLU A 72 -4.77 -12.45 -0.47
N SER A 73 -5.16 -13.21 0.55
CA SER A 73 -6.14 -14.31 0.42
C SER A 73 -7.55 -13.92 0.84
N ASP A 74 -7.77 -12.68 1.25
CA ASP A 74 -9.06 -12.18 1.68
C ASP A 74 -10.06 -12.19 0.52
N ALA A 75 -11.21 -12.83 0.71
CA ALA A 75 -12.21 -12.99 -0.34
C ALA A 75 -12.78 -11.65 -0.83
N GLU A 76 -13.00 -10.71 0.09
CA GLU A 76 -13.48 -9.35 -0.26
C GLU A 76 -12.44 -8.63 -1.11
N TRP A 77 -11.16 -8.67 -0.71
CA TRP A 77 -10.09 -8.05 -1.47
C TRP A 77 -9.98 -8.63 -2.88
N LEU A 78 -10.02 -9.96 -3.00
CA LEU A 78 -9.93 -10.61 -4.31
C LEU A 78 -11.09 -10.19 -5.22
N ALA A 79 -12.30 -10.08 -4.70
CA ALA A 79 -13.47 -9.63 -5.46
C ALA A 79 -13.34 -8.18 -5.91
N ILE A 80 -12.89 -7.29 -5.01
CA ILE A 80 -12.66 -5.87 -5.31
C ILE A 80 -11.57 -5.70 -6.35
N ARG A 81 -10.46 -6.42 -6.20
CA ARG A 81 -9.36 -6.36 -7.16
C ARG A 81 -9.83 -6.77 -8.54
N LYS A 82 -10.58 -7.85 -8.66
CA LYS A 82 -11.11 -8.32 -9.92
C LYS A 82 -12.05 -7.29 -10.56
N SER A 83 -13.01 -6.77 -9.81
CA SER A 83 -13.99 -5.82 -10.35
C SER A 83 -13.37 -4.49 -10.74
N THR A 84 -12.38 -4.00 -9.98
CA THR A 84 -11.74 -2.71 -10.25
C THR A 84 -10.71 -2.79 -11.39
N GLU A 85 -10.33 -3.98 -11.82
CA GLU A 85 -9.40 -4.17 -12.93
C GLU A 85 -10.05 -4.76 -14.19
N GLU A 86 -11.38 -4.73 -14.27
CA GLU A 86 -12.10 -5.21 -15.46
C GLU A 86 -11.71 -4.45 -16.73
N ASN A 87 -11.38 -3.15 -16.60
CA ASN A 87 -10.96 -2.30 -17.72
C ASN A 87 -9.45 -2.19 -17.83
N GLY A 88 -8.71 -3.14 -17.28
CA GLY A 88 -7.27 -3.19 -17.31
C GLY A 88 -6.62 -2.93 -15.95
N PRO A 89 -5.30 -3.14 -15.86
CA PRO A 89 -4.59 -2.98 -14.61
C PRO A 89 -4.54 -1.52 -14.16
N LEU A 90 -4.49 -1.30 -12.84
CA LEU A 90 -4.32 0.03 -12.25
C LEU A 90 -2.85 0.33 -11.98
N ILE A 91 -2.05 -0.71 -11.72
CA ILE A 91 -0.68 -0.58 -11.24
C ILE A 91 0.27 -1.20 -12.26
N LEU A 92 1.33 -0.46 -12.62
CA LEU A 92 2.37 -0.96 -13.52
C LEU A 92 3.40 -1.79 -12.75
N GLU A 93 3.89 -1.26 -11.62
CA GLU A 93 4.85 -1.95 -10.77
C GLU A 93 4.78 -1.44 -9.33
N ILE A 94 5.30 -2.23 -8.41
CA ILE A 94 5.36 -1.90 -6.99
C ILE A 94 6.80 -2.06 -6.51
N GLU A 95 7.33 -1.01 -5.88
CA GLU A 95 8.58 -1.10 -5.12
C GLU A 95 8.23 -1.23 -3.65
N SER A 96 8.92 -2.12 -2.94
CA SER A 96 8.74 -2.29 -1.50
C SER A 96 10.12 -2.34 -0.84
N SER A 97 10.29 -1.53 0.19
CA SER A 97 11.53 -1.46 0.97
C SER A 97 11.22 -1.59 2.45
N LEU A 98 11.98 -2.40 3.15
CA LEU A 98 11.86 -2.55 4.60
C LEU A 98 12.95 -1.72 5.26
N LEU A 99 12.56 -0.88 6.21
CA LEU A 99 13.42 0.12 6.83
C LEU A 99 13.47 -0.10 8.34
N ARG A 100 14.67 0.05 8.90
CA ARG A 100 14.86 0.03 10.35
C ARG A 100 15.16 1.46 10.81
N PRO A 101 14.42 1.99 11.78
CA PRO A 101 14.70 3.33 12.29
C PRO A 101 16.10 3.38 12.92
N THR A 102 16.78 4.51 12.74
CA THR A 102 18.03 4.78 13.43
C THR A 102 17.75 5.17 14.89
N ASN A 103 18.79 5.17 15.73
CA ASN A 103 18.65 5.58 17.13
C ASN A 103 18.18 7.02 17.29
N PHE A 104 18.48 7.87 16.31
CA PHE A 104 18.14 9.30 16.34
C PHE A 104 16.86 9.62 15.57
N SER A 105 16.17 8.61 15.03
CA SER A 105 14.92 8.83 14.32
C SER A 105 13.81 9.19 15.29
N ALA A 106 12.96 10.17 14.91
CA ALA A 106 11.75 10.47 15.67
C ALA A 106 10.75 9.30 15.60
N ALA A 107 10.64 8.66 14.45
CA ALA A 107 9.87 7.43 14.29
C ALA A 107 10.70 6.25 14.81
N LYS A 108 10.12 5.42 15.64
CA LYS A 108 10.82 4.29 16.26
C LYS A 108 10.17 2.94 15.90
#